data_24a3dd67b1d7dd367db2f7769de371fd
#
_entry.id   24a3dd67b1d7dd367db2f7769de371fd
#
_cell.length_a   1.000
_cell.length_b   1.000
_cell.length_c   1.000
_cell.angle_alpha   90.00
_cell.angle_beta   90.00
_cell.angle_gamma   90.00
#
_symmetry.space_group_name_H-M   'P 1'
#
loop_
_entity.id
_entity.type
_entity.pdbx_description
1 polymer ?
#
loop_
_entity_poly.entity_id
_entity_poly.type
_entity_poly.pdbx_seq_one_letter_code
_entity_poly.pdbx_strand_id
1 'polypeptide(L)'
;RGVRSLHAVPLDMVRDQLAAVAEDLPPDAVKTGMLATAALVRQVADAIHGYGWTRLVVDPVMVATSGDRLLDIEAEAVTREVLLPLAAVVTPNLDEAAILAGFPVEDEPSMERAARTILELGATGVLVKGGHLPGEGLVDLLVTSEGTRRYRGRRIPTTSTHGTGCTLSAAITAGLAQGLELEAAVIDALSYVHRAI
;
A
#
# COMPACT_ATOMS: atom_id res chain seq x y z
N ARG A 1 -13.68 -13.63 -8.95
CA ARG A 1 -12.49 -14.12 -9.70
C ARG A 1 -11.38 -14.32 -8.69
N GLY A 2 -11.06 -15.58 -8.33
CA GLY A 2 -10.03 -15.93 -7.35
C GLY A 2 -8.64 -16.14 -7.97
N VAL A 3 -7.62 -16.27 -7.12
CA VAL A 3 -6.26 -16.66 -7.51
C VAL A 3 -6.27 -18.14 -7.90
N ARG A 4 -5.82 -18.48 -9.12
CA ARG A 4 -5.79 -19.87 -9.61
C ARG A 4 -4.48 -20.58 -9.27
N SER A 5 -3.37 -19.84 -9.24
CA SER A 5 -2.05 -20.35 -8.91
C SER A 5 -1.13 -19.20 -8.54
N LEU A 6 -0.11 -19.52 -7.75
CA LEU A 6 0.93 -18.59 -7.33
C LEU A 6 2.28 -19.31 -7.44
N HIS A 7 3.28 -18.63 -7.99
CA HIS A 7 4.66 -19.10 -8.01
C HIS A 7 5.58 -18.03 -7.47
N ALA A 8 6.29 -18.33 -6.39
CA ALA A 8 7.25 -17.42 -5.81
C ALA A 8 8.50 -17.32 -6.71
N VAL A 9 8.93 -16.09 -7.02
CA VAL A 9 10.21 -15.86 -7.70
C VAL A 9 11.34 -16.21 -6.72
N PRO A 10 12.40 -16.92 -7.17
CA PRO A 10 13.54 -17.22 -6.32
C PRO A 10 14.19 -15.96 -5.76
N LEU A 11 14.61 -16.00 -4.50
CA LEU A 11 15.14 -14.82 -3.78
C LEU A 11 16.40 -14.23 -4.45
N ASP A 12 17.29 -15.08 -4.96
CA ASP A 12 18.48 -14.66 -5.69
C ASP A 12 18.12 -13.88 -6.95
N MET A 13 17.08 -14.33 -7.68
CA MET A 13 16.59 -13.60 -8.86
C MET A 13 16.04 -12.22 -8.49
N VAL A 14 15.27 -12.12 -7.41
CA VAL A 14 14.75 -10.81 -6.93
C VAL A 14 15.91 -9.89 -6.53
N ARG A 15 16.89 -10.41 -5.78
CA ARG A 15 18.08 -9.65 -5.39
C ARG A 15 18.82 -9.11 -6.62
N ASP A 16 19.07 -9.97 -7.60
CA ASP A 16 19.87 -9.60 -8.78
C ASP A 16 19.14 -8.56 -9.65
N GLN A 17 17.80 -8.65 -9.75
CA GLN A 17 16.99 -7.64 -10.44
C GLN A 17 16.99 -6.29 -9.69
N LEU A 18 16.84 -6.30 -8.36
CA LEU A 18 16.91 -5.07 -7.55
C LEU A 18 18.28 -4.41 -7.66
N ALA A 19 19.37 -5.20 -7.61
CA ALA A 19 20.73 -4.71 -7.79
C ALA A 19 20.93 -4.09 -9.18
N ALA A 20 20.51 -4.78 -10.25
CA ALA A 20 20.64 -4.28 -11.61
C ALA A 20 19.92 -2.93 -11.81
N VAL A 21 18.71 -2.78 -11.26
CA VAL A 21 17.97 -1.51 -11.33
C VAL A 21 18.67 -0.42 -10.50
N ALA A 22 19.13 -0.77 -9.30
CA ALA A 22 19.81 0.20 -8.42
C ALA A 22 21.11 0.73 -9.01
N GLU A 23 21.85 -0.11 -9.73
CA GLU A 23 23.16 0.23 -10.33
C GLU A 23 23.03 1.00 -11.64
N ASP A 24 22.05 0.64 -12.49
CA ASP A 24 21.92 1.20 -13.84
C ASP A 24 20.93 2.37 -13.92
N LEU A 25 19.79 2.25 -13.26
CA LEU A 25 18.70 3.23 -13.29
C LEU A 25 18.03 3.36 -11.91
N PRO A 26 18.71 3.98 -10.94
CA PRO A 26 18.16 4.10 -9.58
C PRO A 26 16.83 4.84 -9.58
N PRO A 27 15.77 4.26 -8.95
CA PRO A 27 14.45 4.87 -8.96
C PRO A 27 14.36 6.03 -7.98
N ASP A 28 13.63 7.10 -8.35
CA ASP A 28 13.30 8.22 -7.46
C ASP A 28 12.23 7.89 -6.42
N ALA A 29 11.40 6.89 -6.68
CA ALA A 29 10.43 6.32 -5.75
C ALA A 29 10.16 4.85 -6.06
N VAL A 30 9.77 4.09 -5.05
CA VAL A 30 9.57 2.64 -5.13
C VAL A 30 8.19 2.28 -4.61
N LYS A 31 7.58 1.26 -5.22
CA LYS A 31 6.35 0.68 -4.72
C LYS A 31 6.54 -0.81 -4.46
N THR A 32 6.04 -1.29 -3.33
CA THR A 32 5.82 -2.73 -3.10
C THR A 32 4.34 -3.06 -3.20
N GLY A 33 4.05 -4.25 -3.74
CA GLY A 33 2.72 -4.85 -3.71
C GLY A 33 2.78 -6.16 -2.96
N MET A 34 2.24 -7.24 -3.54
CA MET A 34 2.24 -8.56 -2.93
C MET A 34 3.66 -9.13 -2.76
N LEU A 35 4.07 -9.32 -1.51
CA LEU A 35 5.32 -9.99 -1.10
C LEU A 35 4.96 -11.25 -0.32
N ALA A 36 4.83 -12.37 -1.03
CA ALA A 36 4.16 -13.58 -0.56
C ALA A 36 4.78 -14.22 0.70
N THR A 37 6.09 -14.07 0.94
CA THR A 37 6.82 -14.76 2.01
C THR A 37 7.62 -13.79 2.89
N ALA A 38 7.81 -14.16 4.16
CA ALA A 38 8.63 -13.41 5.12
C ALA A 38 10.07 -13.16 4.61
N ALA A 39 10.66 -14.17 3.97
CA ALA A 39 12.01 -14.05 3.40
C ALA A 39 12.08 -13.00 2.28
N LEU A 40 11.05 -12.94 1.43
CA LEU A 40 10.96 -11.94 0.36
C LEU A 40 10.75 -10.53 0.94
N VAL A 41 9.90 -10.38 1.97
CA VAL A 41 9.70 -9.10 2.64
C VAL A 41 11.01 -8.58 3.22
N ARG A 42 11.76 -9.42 3.96
CA ARG A 42 13.08 -9.04 4.52
C ARG A 42 14.05 -8.61 3.43
N GLN A 43 14.18 -9.42 2.38
CA GLN A 43 15.10 -9.10 1.28
C GLN A 43 14.78 -7.79 0.58
N VAL A 44 13.49 -7.51 0.33
CA VAL A 44 13.06 -6.24 -0.29
C VAL A 44 13.30 -5.07 0.67
N ALA A 45 13.01 -5.22 1.97
CA ALA A 45 13.28 -4.18 2.97
C ALA A 45 14.78 -3.89 3.09
N ASP A 46 15.63 -4.92 3.11
CA ASP A 46 17.09 -4.77 3.13
C ASP A 46 17.60 -4.01 1.90
N ALA A 47 17.07 -4.31 0.72
CA ALA A 47 17.43 -3.60 -0.51
C ALA A 47 17.00 -2.13 -0.47
N ILE A 48 15.75 -1.85 -0.05
CA ILE A 48 15.22 -0.48 0.08
C ILE A 48 16.08 0.33 1.05
N HIS A 49 16.41 -0.24 2.21
CA HIS A 49 17.27 0.41 3.19
C HIS A 49 18.70 0.58 2.65
N GLY A 50 19.28 -0.47 2.09
CA GLY A 50 20.66 -0.49 1.60
C GLY A 50 20.93 0.47 0.45
N TYR A 51 19.97 0.64 -0.47
CA TYR A 51 20.07 1.59 -1.58
C TYR A 51 19.56 3.00 -1.23
N GLY A 52 19.04 3.21 -0.02
CA GLY A 52 18.56 4.52 0.45
C GLY A 52 17.29 5.01 -0.26
N TRP A 53 16.40 4.11 -0.69
CA TRP A 53 15.16 4.46 -1.34
C TRP A 53 14.11 4.94 -0.32
N THR A 54 14.06 6.24 -0.09
CA THR A 54 13.24 6.85 0.97
C THR A 54 11.78 7.11 0.58
N ARG A 55 11.46 7.17 -0.72
CA ARG A 55 10.09 7.38 -1.22
C ARG A 55 9.44 6.03 -1.51
N LEU A 56 9.19 5.26 -0.46
CA LEU A 56 8.56 3.94 -0.54
C LEU A 56 7.05 4.05 -0.34
N VAL A 57 6.27 3.53 -1.29
CA VAL A 57 4.82 3.27 -1.16
C VAL A 57 4.60 1.79 -0.91
N VAL A 58 4.01 1.45 0.23
CA VAL A 58 3.64 0.07 0.56
C VAL A 58 2.15 -0.14 0.31
N ASP A 59 1.81 -0.91 -0.73
CA ASP A 59 0.46 -1.44 -0.93
C ASP A 59 0.41 -2.83 -0.27
N PRO A 60 -0.16 -2.96 0.93
CA PRO A 60 -0.03 -4.17 1.75
C PRO A 60 -1.02 -5.23 1.28
N VAL A 61 -0.82 -5.76 0.07
CA VAL A 61 -1.70 -6.75 -0.56
C VAL A 61 -1.65 -8.06 0.23
N MET A 62 -2.55 -8.20 1.22
CA MET A 62 -2.61 -9.35 2.15
C MET A 62 -3.74 -10.30 1.83
N VAL A 63 -4.83 -9.76 1.26
CA VAL A 63 -6.05 -10.52 0.97
C VAL A 63 -6.51 -10.22 -0.45
N ALA A 64 -6.82 -11.28 -1.21
CA ALA A 64 -7.42 -11.12 -2.53
C ALA A 64 -8.87 -10.61 -2.40
N THR A 65 -9.40 -10.00 -3.46
CA THR A 65 -10.83 -9.60 -3.53
C THR A 65 -11.80 -10.78 -3.31
N SER A 66 -11.32 -12.02 -3.49
CA SER A 66 -12.06 -13.26 -3.19
C SER A 66 -12.08 -13.63 -1.71
N GLY A 67 -11.32 -12.93 -0.85
CA GLY A 67 -11.14 -13.27 0.57
C GLY A 67 -9.99 -14.25 0.84
N ASP A 68 -9.30 -14.74 -0.20
CA ASP A 68 -8.16 -15.65 -0.03
C ASP A 68 -6.96 -14.90 0.55
N ARG A 69 -6.31 -15.44 1.58
CA ARG A 69 -5.05 -14.89 2.10
C ARG A 69 -3.94 -15.08 1.08
N LEU A 70 -3.22 -14.01 0.79
CA LEU A 70 -2.12 -13.96 -0.16
C LEU A 70 -0.75 -14.00 0.52
N LEU A 71 -0.69 -13.62 1.79
CA LEU A 71 0.49 -13.68 2.64
C LEU A 71 0.33 -14.79 3.69
N ASP A 72 1.44 -15.42 4.08
CA ASP A 72 1.47 -16.21 5.29
C ASP A 72 1.54 -15.29 6.55
N ILE A 73 1.22 -15.86 7.72
CA ILE A 73 1.17 -15.12 9.00
C ILE A 73 2.53 -14.54 9.36
N GLU A 74 3.62 -15.24 9.03
CA GLU A 74 4.97 -14.75 9.28
C GLU A 74 5.29 -13.54 8.38
N ALA A 75 4.88 -13.57 7.10
CA ALA A 75 5.07 -12.44 6.18
C ALA A 75 4.30 -11.19 6.64
N GLU A 76 3.10 -11.35 7.22
CA GLU A 76 2.36 -10.23 7.81
C GLU A 76 3.13 -9.61 9.00
N ALA A 77 3.65 -10.42 9.92
CA ALA A 77 4.43 -9.95 11.05
C ALA A 77 5.71 -9.22 10.59
N VAL A 78 6.44 -9.81 9.67
CA VAL A 78 7.67 -9.22 9.11
C VAL A 78 7.39 -7.93 8.36
N THR A 79 6.28 -7.85 7.61
CA THR A 79 5.87 -6.61 6.93
C THR A 79 5.70 -5.47 7.95
N ARG A 80 5.03 -5.73 9.08
CA ARG A 80 4.85 -4.73 10.17
C ARG A 80 6.18 -4.31 10.78
N GLU A 81 7.11 -5.26 11.00
CA GLU A 81 8.36 -5.03 11.71
C GLU A 81 9.44 -4.34 10.87
N VAL A 82 9.57 -4.71 9.59
CA VAL A 82 10.73 -4.26 8.80
C VAL A 82 10.37 -3.42 7.57
N LEU A 83 9.17 -3.57 7.00
CA LEU A 83 8.81 -2.86 5.78
C LEU A 83 8.03 -1.57 6.06
N LEU A 84 7.04 -1.61 6.97
CA LEU A 84 6.25 -0.42 7.29
C LEU A 84 7.09 0.73 7.86
N PRO A 85 8.12 0.52 8.70
CA PRO A 85 8.98 1.61 9.16
C PRO A 85 9.73 2.37 8.05
N LEU A 86 9.88 1.77 6.87
CA LEU A 86 10.53 2.39 5.72
C LEU A 86 9.54 3.16 4.83
N ALA A 87 8.23 3.02 5.06
CA ALA A 87 7.21 3.54 4.17
C ALA A 87 7.01 5.06 4.31
N ALA A 88 7.11 5.78 3.19
CA ALA A 88 6.60 7.15 3.09
C ALA A 88 5.06 7.16 3.18
N VAL A 89 4.41 6.14 2.60
CA VAL A 89 2.97 5.93 2.76
C VAL A 89 2.61 4.45 2.62
N VAL A 90 1.67 4.02 3.46
CA VAL A 90 1.01 2.71 3.37
C VAL A 90 -0.41 2.91 2.87
N THR A 91 -0.89 2.07 1.93
CA THR A 91 -2.21 2.25 1.28
C THR A 91 -3.16 1.07 1.52
N PRO A 92 -3.54 0.74 2.78
CA PRO A 92 -4.39 -0.40 3.07
C PRO A 92 -5.85 -0.14 2.67
N ASN A 93 -6.55 -1.19 2.22
CA ASN A 93 -8.02 -1.23 2.24
C ASN A 93 -8.53 -1.51 3.68
N LEU A 94 -9.85 -1.62 3.89
CA LEU A 94 -10.42 -1.82 5.23
C LEU A 94 -9.97 -3.13 5.87
N ASP A 95 -9.96 -4.23 5.10
CA ASP A 95 -9.56 -5.55 5.58
C ASP A 95 -8.07 -5.58 5.94
N GLU A 96 -7.23 -5.01 5.10
CA GLU A 96 -5.79 -4.86 5.33
C GLU A 96 -5.50 -3.95 6.52
N ALA A 97 -6.24 -2.85 6.66
CA ALA A 97 -6.15 -1.96 7.81
C ALA A 97 -6.54 -2.67 9.11
N ALA A 98 -7.59 -3.50 9.07
CA ALA A 98 -8.01 -4.30 10.22
C ALA A 98 -6.94 -5.33 10.62
N ILE A 99 -6.31 -6.00 9.66
CA ILE A 99 -5.20 -6.93 9.91
C ILE A 99 -4.02 -6.19 10.53
N LEU A 100 -3.61 -5.06 9.95
CA LEU A 100 -2.47 -4.28 10.42
C LEU A 100 -2.73 -3.64 11.79
N ALA A 101 -3.93 -3.18 12.07
CA ALA A 101 -4.28 -2.53 13.34
C ALA A 101 -4.65 -3.53 14.44
N GLY A 102 -5.09 -4.76 14.08
CA GLY A 102 -5.48 -5.79 15.03
C GLY A 102 -6.93 -5.66 15.55
N PHE A 103 -7.78 -4.88 14.88
CA PHE A 103 -9.20 -4.72 15.20
C PHE A 103 -10.04 -4.41 13.95
N PRO A 104 -11.37 -4.65 13.96
CA PRO A 104 -12.25 -4.38 12.82
C PRO A 104 -12.27 -2.90 12.42
N VAL A 105 -12.35 -2.65 11.10
CA VAL A 105 -12.42 -1.29 10.51
C VAL A 105 -13.65 -1.23 9.63
N GLU A 106 -14.72 -0.58 10.13
CA GLU A 106 -16.06 -0.63 9.54
C GLU A 106 -16.68 0.76 9.29
N ASP A 107 -16.04 1.82 9.81
CA ASP A 107 -16.49 3.22 9.71
C ASP A 107 -15.31 4.21 9.68
N GLU A 108 -15.60 5.50 9.40
CA GLU A 108 -14.56 6.54 9.38
C GLU A 108 -13.79 6.67 10.72
N PRO A 109 -14.42 6.61 11.91
CA PRO A 109 -13.68 6.64 13.17
C PRO A 109 -12.71 5.46 13.35
N SER A 110 -13.11 4.26 12.98
CA SER A 110 -12.23 3.07 13.05
C SER A 110 -11.14 3.12 11.98
N MET A 111 -11.40 3.68 10.79
CA MET A 111 -10.36 3.94 9.78
C MET A 111 -9.28 4.88 10.32
N GLU A 112 -9.67 6.01 10.95
CA GLU A 112 -8.72 6.96 11.52
C GLU A 112 -7.91 6.33 12.66
N ARG A 113 -8.56 5.56 13.53
CA ARG A 113 -7.88 4.84 14.62
C ARG A 113 -6.88 3.80 14.05
N ALA A 114 -7.28 3.02 13.04
CA ALA A 114 -6.40 2.06 12.40
C ALA A 114 -5.19 2.73 11.73
N ALA A 115 -5.41 3.83 11.02
CA ALA A 115 -4.33 4.60 10.42
C ALA A 115 -3.33 5.09 11.48
N ARG A 116 -3.79 5.60 12.63
CA ARG A 116 -2.91 6.02 13.73
C ARG A 116 -2.11 4.84 14.30
N THR A 117 -2.76 3.69 14.50
CA THR A 117 -2.05 2.47 14.95
C THR A 117 -0.98 2.04 13.93
N ILE A 118 -1.25 2.15 12.62
CA ILE A 118 -0.27 1.81 11.58
C ILE A 118 0.88 2.85 11.54
N LEU A 119 0.61 4.13 11.80
CA LEU A 119 1.66 5.14 11.95
C LEU A 119 2.61 4.83 13.11
N GLU A 120 2.09 4.30 14.23
CA GLU A 120 2.90 3.88 15.38
C GLU A 120 3.87 2.73 15.04
N LEU A 121 3.62 2.00 13.94
CA LEU A 121 4.55 1.00 13.39
C LEU A 121 5.71 1.63 12.60
N GLY A 122 5.76 2.96 12.47
CA GLY A 122 6.88 3.71 11.90
C GLY A 122 6.65 4.29 10.50
N ALA A 123 5.51 4.03 9.86
CA ALA A 123 5.19 4.65 8.57
C ALA A 123 5.03 6.19 8.71
N THR A 124 5.41 6.96 7.67
CA THR A 124 5.26 8.43 7.68
C THR A 124 3.84 8.87 7.38
N GLY A 125 3.13 8.13 6.53
CA GLY A 125 1.73 8.37 6.18
C GLY A 125 0.94 7.08 6.00
N VAL A 126 -0.38 7.13 6.18
CA VAL A 126 -1.28 6.01 5.93
C VAL A 126 -2.51 6.50 5.20
N LEU A 127 -2.75 5.96 4.01
CA LEU A 127 -3.96 6.21 3.21
C LEU A 127 -4.88 5.00 3.32
N VAL A 128 -5.87 5.04 4.22
CA VAL A 128 -6.88 3.99 4.34
C VAL A 128 -7.94 4.19 3.26
N LYS A 129 -8.10 3.17 2.40
CA LYS A 129 -9.06 3.17 1.27
C LYS A 129 -10.45 2.73 1.75
N GLY A 130 -11.44 3.65 1.76
CA GLY A 130 -12.80 3.38 2.24
C GLY A 130 -13.76 2.83 1.19
N GLY A 131 -13.26 2.31 0.08
CA GLY A 131 -14.08 1.80 -1.04
C GLY A 131 -15.10 0.71 -0.68
N HIS A 132 -14.96 0.05 0.47
CA HIS A 132 -15.86 -1.00 0.95
C HIS A 132 -16.81 -0.52 2.07
N LEU A 133 -16.75 0.75 2.47
CA LEU A 133 -17.74 1.30 3.43
C LEU A 133 -19.16 1.25 2.82
N PRO A 134 -20.19 0.99 3.65
CA PRO A 134 -21.58 1.05 3.19
C PRO A 134 -21.98 2.48 2.82
N GLY A 135 -22.84 2.63 1.79
CA GLY A 135 -23.37 3.93 1.35
C GLY A 135 -22.97 4.31 -0.07
N GLU A 136 -23.49 5.45 -0.54
CA GLU A 136 -23.28 5.96 -1.91
C GLU A 136 -21.94 6.71 -2.08
N GLY A 137 -21.31 7.14 -0.98
CA GLY A 137 -20.06 7.88 -0.98
C GLY A 137 -18.83 6.98 -0.86
N LEU A 138 -17.71 7.45 -1.40
CA LEU A 138 -16.39 6.95 -1.10
C LEU A 138 -15.72 7.91 -0.14
N VAL A 139 -15.01 7.38 0.85
CA VAL A 139 -14.17 8.18 1.75
C VAL A 139 -12.83 7.50 1.92
N ASP A 140 -11.76 8.15 1.48
CA ASP A 140 -10.40 7.72 1.77
C ASP A 140 -9.79 8.66 2.81
N LEU A 141 -9.04 8.13 3.77
CA LEU A 141 -8.41 8.91 4.84
C LEU A 141 -6.89 8.83 4.72
N LEU A 142 -6.25 9.98 4.51
CA LEU A 142 -4.81 10.14 4.68
C LEU A 142 -4.53 10.66 6.10
N VAL A 143 -3.75 9.91 6.85
CA VAL A 143 -3.31 10.29 8.21
C VAL A 143 -1.80 10.36 8.22
N THR A 144 -1.28 11.48 8.73
CA THR A 144 0.14 11.75 8.95
C THR A 144 0.35 12.34 10.35
N SER A 145 1.58 12.67 10.71
CA SER A 145 1.88 13.43 11.93
C SER A 145 1.22 14.81 11.95
N GLU A 146 0.93 15.40 10.79
CA GLU A 146 0.30 16.72 10.66
C GLU A 146 -1.22 16.68 10.86
N GLY A 147 -1.83 15.51 10.80
CA GLY A 147 -3.28 15.32 11.00
C GLY A 147 -3.94 14.39 10.01
N THR A 148 -5.25 14.54 9.87
CA THR A 148 -6.10 13.70 9.04
C THR A 148 -6.72 14.51 7.89
N ARG A 149 -6.54 14.03 6.65
CA ARG A 149 -7.21 14.54 5.45
C ARG A 149 -8.26 13.54 4.97
N ARG A 150 -9.44 14.03 4.59
CA ARG A 150 -10.56 13.22 4.12
C ARG A 150 -10.81 13.53 2.65
N TYR A 151 -10.72 12.50 1.80
CA TYR A 151 -11.03 12.61 0.38
C TYR A 151 -12.38 11.95 0.14
N ARG A 152 -13.37 12.76 -0.27
CA ARG A 152 -14.73 12.28 -0.55
C ARG A 152 -14.95 12.20 -2.04
N GLY A 153 -15.48 11.07 -2.51
CA GLY A 153 -15.79 10.83 -3.90
C GLY A 153 -17.17 10.20 -4.08
N ARG A 154 -17.62 10.12 -5.32
CA ARG A 154 -18.80 9.34 -5.68
C ARG A 154 -18.39 7.91 -6.00
N ARG A 155 -19.17 6.94 -5.56
CA ARG A 155 -19.03 5.55 -5.99
C ARG A 155 -19.46 5.44 -7.45
N ILE A 156 -18.58 4.93 -8.31
CA ILE A 156 -18.89 4.64 -9.71
C ILE A 156 -19.57 3.27 -9.76
N PRO A 157 -20.78 3.14 -10.32
CA PRO A 157 -21.47 1.86 -10.42
C PRO A 157 -20.83 1.01 -11.53
N THR A 158 -19.77 0.28 -11.15
CA THR A 158 -19.02 -0.59 -12.06
C THR A 158 -18.61 -1.88 -11.36
N THR A 159 -18.45 -2.95 -12.12
CA THR A 159 -17.84 -4.21 -11.67
C THR A 159 -16.35 -4.31 -11.98
N SER A 160 -15.79 -3.32 -12.67
CA SER A 160 -14.39 -3.28 -13.12
C SER A 160 -13.49 -2.60 -12.08
N THR A 161 -13.57 -3.04 -10.83
CA THR A 161 -12.80 -2.47 -9.70
C THR A 161 -11.49 -3.21 -9.42
N HIS A 162 -11.23 -4.32 -10.16
CA HIS A 162 -10.01 -5.09 -9.95
C HIS A 162 -8.76 -4.29 -10.39
N GLY A 163 -7.76 -4.23 -9.51
CA GLY A 163 -6.52 -3.51 -9.76
C GLY A 163 -6.54 -2.01 -9.44
N THR A 164 -7.67 -1.43 -9.04
CA THR A 164 -7.76 -0.01 -8.69
C THR A 164 -6.84 0.38 -7.54
N GLY A 165 -6.71 -0.47 -6.50
CA GLY A 165 -5.78 -0.26 -5.39
C GLY A 165 -4.32 -0.22 -5.85
N CYS A 166 -3.91 -1.21 -6.66
CA CYS A 166 -2.56 -1.26 -7.22
C CYS A 166 -2.27 -0.08 -8.16
N THR A 167 -3.29 0.37 -8.92
CA THR A 167 -3.19 1.55 -9.78
C THR A 167 -3.03 2.82 -8.94
N LEU A 168 -3.80 2.95 -7.85
CA LEU A 168 -3.70 4.09 -6.92
C LEU A 168 -2.30 4.18 -6.31
N SER A 169 -1.81 3.08 -5.74
CA SER A 169 -0.47 3.05 -5.15
C SER A 169 0.64 3.34 -6.17
N ALA A 170 0.52 2.84 -7.40
CA ALA A 170 1.46 3.15 -8.48
C ALA A 170 1.42 4.63 -8.90
N ALA A 171 0.22 5.23 -8.98
CA ALA A 171 0.07 6.65 -9.31
C ALA A 171 0.64 7.56 -8.20
N ILE A 172 0.43 7.21 -6.92
CA ILE A 172 1.06 7.93 -5.79
C ILE A 172 2.59 7.85 -5.92
N THR A 173 3.13 6.67 -6.20
CA THR A 173 4.58 6.46 -6.38
C THR A 173 5.13 7.33 -7.52
N ALA A 174 4.42 7.40 -8.65
CA ALA A 174 4.82 8.25 -9.77
C ALA A 174 4.81 9.73 -9.40
N GLY A 175 3.81 10.20 -8.63
CA GLY A 175 3.78 11.57 -8.12
C GLY A 175 4.96 11.89 -7.20
N LEU A 176 5.26 10.98 -6.26
CA LEU A 176 6.42 11.12 -5.37
C LEU A 176 7.75 11.11 -6.15
N ALA A 177 7.88 10.28 -7.19
CA ALA A 177 9.06 10.26 -8.06
C ALA A 177 9.25 11.58 -8.81
N GLN A 178 8.16 12.28 -9.15
CA GLN A 178 8.20 13.62 -9.75
C GLN A 178 8.46 14.75 -8.73
N GLY A 179 8.63 14.43 -7.46
CA GLY A 179 8.92 15.40 -6.41
C GLY A 179 7.69 16.05 -5.80
N LEU A 180 6.48 15.53 -6.05
CA LEU A 180 5.28 16.03 -5.38
C LEU A 180 5.32 15.68 -3.88
N GLU A 181 4.79 16.59 -3.07
CA GLU A 181 4.48 16.30 -1.67
C GLU A 181 3.39 15.22 -1.57
N LEU A 182 3.39 14.45 -0.47
CA LEU A 182 2.51 13.27 -0.33
C LEU A 182 1.03 13.61 -0.55
N GLU A 183 0.52 14.71 0.02
CA GLU A 183 -0.88 15.09 -0.14
C GLU A 183 -1.23 15.38 -1.61
N ALA A 184 -0.37 16.08 -2.33
CA ALA A 184 -0.55 16.36 -3.75
C ALA A 184 -0.52 15.08 -4.60
N ALA A 185 0.44 14.20 -4.33
CA ALA A 185 0.54 12.90 -5.02
C ALA A 185 -0.71 12.03 -4.80
N VAL A 186 -1.29 12.04 -3.59
CA VAL A 186 -2.53 11.32 -3.27
C VAL A 186 -3.72 11.92 -4.01
N ILE A 187 -3.88 13.26 -4.04
CA ILE A 187 -4.97 13.94 -4.75
C ILE A 187 -4.94 13.61 -6.24
N ASP A 188 -3.77 13.72 -6.86
CA ASP A 188 -3.59 13.44 -8.28
C ASP A 188 -3.87 11.96 -8.60
N ALA A 189 -3.41 11.05 -7.76
CA ALA A 189 -3.62 9.62 -7.91
C ALA A 189 -5.11 9.23 -7.77
N LEU A 190 -5.82 9.76 -6.78
CA LEU A 190 -7.26 9.55 -6.61
C LEU A 190 -8.05 10.07 -7.82
N SER A 191 -7.70 11.25 -8.32
CA SER A 191 -8.29 11.84 -9.51
C SER A 191 -8.01 10.99 -10.76
N TYR A 192 -6.79 10.48 -10.90
CA TYR A 192 -6.41 9.59 -12.00
C TYR A 192 -7.23 8.29 -11.99
N VAL A 193 -7.30 7.60 -10.85
CA VAL A 193 -8.06 6.35 -10.72
C VAL A 193 -9.55 6.59 -10.99
N HIS A 194 -10.12 7.69 -10.48
CA HIS A 194 -11.53 8.01 -10.71
C HIS A 194 -11.86 8.22 -12.20
N ARG A 195 -10.92 8.74 -12.99
CA ARG A 195 -11.09 8.88 -14.46
C ARG A 195 -10.84 7.59 -15.23
N ALA A 196 -10.12 6.63 -14.65
CA ALA A 196 -9.74 5.36 -15.29
C ALA A 196 -10.77 4.23 -15.09
N ILE A 197 -11.70 4.40 -14.15
CA ILE A 197 -12.81 3.47 -13.87
C ILE A 197 -14.03 3.86 -14.71
#